data_95403f9abaad5898e186d9404639f568
#
_entry.id   95403f9abaad5898e186d9404639f568
#
_cell.length_a   1.000
_cell.length_b   1.000
_cell.length_c   1.000
_cell.angle_alpha   90.00
_cell.angle_beta   90.00
_cell.angle_gamma   90.00
#
_symmetry.space_group_name_H-M   'P 1'
#
loop_
_entity.id
_entity.type
_entity.pdbx_description
1 polymer ?
#
loop_
_entity_poly.entity_id
_entity_poly.type
_entity_poly.pdbx_seq_one_letter_code
_entity_poly.pdbx_strand_id
1 'polypeptide(L)'
;MRSGDEQEEKMEKRVAMLAIVVEDNERTEELNHVLHEYSEYIIGRLGLPYRDRSISLISIAIDGPADAISALSGKLGQIPGVSAKAVYAKLPEDA
;
A
#
# COMPACT_ATOMS: atom_id res chain seq x y z
N MET A 1 -8.41 12.03 30.94
CA MET A 1 -8.04 10.86 30.20
C MET A 1 -8.09 11.11 28.71
N ARG A 2 -7.13 10.66 28.05
CA ARG A 2 -7.02 10.96 26.64
C ARG A 2 -7.17 9.74 25.76
N SER A 3 -8.08 8.85 26.12
CA SER A 3 -8.16 7.59 25.41
C SER A 3 -8.37 7.80 23.91
N GLY A 4 -9.18 8.79 23.54
CA GLY A 4 -9.36 9.07 22.13
C GLY A 4 -8.09 9.55 21.47
N ASP A 5 -7.38 10.45 22.15
CA ASP A 5 -6.13 10.95 21.62
C ASP A 5 -5.08 9.85 21.54
N GLU A 6 -5.08 9.01 22.56
CA GLU A 6 -4.13 7.91 22.55
C GLU A 6 -4.37 6.96 21.41
N GLN A 7 -5.65 6.70 21.11
CA GLN A 7 -5.97 5.84 19.99
C GLN A 7 -5.56 6.47 18.69
N GLU A 8 -5.75 7.76 18.57
CA GLU A 8 -5.33 8.46 17.36
C GLU A 8 -3.81 8.39 17.18
N GLU A 9 -3.09 8.49 18.28
CA GLU A 9 -1.65 8.38 18.21
C GLU A 9 -1.22 6.99 17.77
N LYS A 10 -1.88 5.96 18.31
CA LYS A 10 -1.55 4.60 17.93
C LYS A 10 -1.93 4.31 16.49
N MET A 11 -2.96 4.99 16.00
CA MET A 11 -3.40 4.85 14.63
C MET A 11 -2.93 6.01 13.81
N GLU A 12 -1.76 6.51 14.16
CA GLU A 12 -1.15 7.63 13.52
C GLU A 12 -1.11 7.44 12.02
N LYS A 13 -1.51 8.46 11.31
CA LYS A 13 -1.50 8.40 9.86
C LYS A 13 -0.10 8.58 9.34
N ARG A 14 0.22 7.80 8.36
CA ARG A 14 1.51 7.83 7.71
C ARG A 14 1.30 7.98 6.23
N VAL A 15 2.27 8.57 5.59
CA VAL A 15 2.29 8.66 4.14
C VAL A 15 3.37 7.72 3.64
N ALA A 16 3.03 6.93 2.64
CA ALA A 16 3.98 5.95 2.14
C ALA A 16 3.77 5.71 0.66
N MET A 17 4.79 5.19 0.05
CA MET A 17 4.70 4.64 -1.31
C MET A 17 4.86 3.14 -1.21
N LEU A 18 3.96 2.42 -1.85
CA LEU A 18 4.10 0.98 -1.99
C LEU A 18 4.61 0.68 -3.38
N ALA A 19 5.73 -0.02 -3.44
CA ALA A 19 6.27 -0.51 -4.69
C ALA A 19 5.84 -1.96 -4.85
N ILE A 20 5.16 -2.25 -5.95
CA ILE A 20 4.58 -3.57 -6.16
C ILE A 20 5.07 -4.10 -7.49
N VAL A 21 5.57 -5.33 -7.48
CA VAL A 21 6.00 -6.03 -8.68
C VAL A 21 5.09 -7.24 -8.84
N VAL A 22 4.43 -7.33 -9.98
CA VAL A 22 3.53 -8.44 -10.29
C VAL A 22 4.20 -9.29 -11.37
N GLU A 23 4.64 -10.47 -10.98
CA GLU A 23 5.32 -11.37 -11.92
C GLU A 23 4.37 -12.36 -12.56
N ASP A 24 3.13 -12.42 -12.04
CA ASP A 24 2.12 -13.33 -12.57
C ASP A 24 0.88 -12.51 -12.90
N ASN A 25 0.74 -12.18 -14.17
CA ASN A 25 -0.36 -11.31 -14.59
C ASN A 25 -1.74 -11.94 -14.42
N GLU A 26 -1.79 -13.24 -14.16
CA GLU A 26 -3.05 -13.89 -13.88
C GLU A 26 -3.60 -13.52 -12.52
N ARG A 27 -2.77 -12.89 -11.69
CA ARG A 27 -3.19 -12.47 -10.35
C ARG A 27 -3.68 -11.04 -10.28
N THR A 28 -3.86 -10.41 -11.44
CA THR A 28 -4.22 -9.00 -11.46
C THR A 28 -5.56 -8.72 -10.80
N GLU A 29 -6.53 -9.60 -11.01
CA GLU A 29 -7.85 -9.41 -10.38
C GLU A 29 -7.75 -9.48 -8.87
N GLU A 30 -7.01 -10.46 -8.39
CA GLU A 30 -6.84 -10.63 -6.96
C GLU A 30 -6.15 -9.42 -6.36
N LEU A 31 -5.12 -8.94 -7.04
CA LEU A 31 -4.40 -7.75 -6.62
C LEU A 31 -5.32 -6.54 -6.54
N ASN A 32 -6.12 -6.33 -7.59
CA ASN A 32 -7.01 -5.18 -7.63
C ASN A 32 -8.09 -5.28 -6.56
N HIS A 33 -8.53 -6.48 -6.25
CA HIS A 33 -9.50 -6.67 -5.19
C HIS A 33 -8.94 -6.22 -3.84
N VAL A 34 -7.70 -6.61 -3.55
CA VAL A 34 -7.07 -6.22 -2.31
C VAL A 34 -6.88 -4.69 -2.27
N LEU A 35 -6.43 -4.11 -3.38
CA LEU A 35 -6.25 -2.66 -3.41
C LEU A 35 -7.56 -1.93 -3.21
N HIS A 36 -8.65 -2.48 -3.74
CA HIS A 36 -9.95 -1.85 -3.57
C HIS A 36 -10.37 -1.79 -2.10
N GLU A 37 -10.03 -2.79 -1.33
CA GLU A 37 -10.36 -2.79 0.10
C GLU A 37 -9.74 -1.63 0.84
N TYR A 38 -8.65 -1.08 0.32
CA TYR A 38 -7.94 0.01 0.98
C TYR A 38 -8.03 1.31 0.20
N SER A 39 -9.00 1.39 -0.72
CA SER A 39 -9.08 2.51 -1.63
C SER A 39 -9.25 3.85 -0.93
N GLU A 40 -9.89 3.86 0.24
CA GLU A 40 -10.10 5.12 0.95
C GLU A 40 -8.79 5.76 1.39
N TYR A 41 -7.73 5.00 1.50
CA TYR A 41 -6.43 5.53 1.91
C TYR A 41 -5.52 5.84 0.74
N ILE A 42 -5.87 5.40 -0.45
CA ILE A 42 -5.00 5.55 -1.61
C ILE A 42 -5.19 6.93 -2.21
N ILE A 43 -4.11 7.70 -2.32
CA ILE A 43 -4.18 9.04 -2.85
C ILE A 43 -3.65 9.13 -4.28
N GLY A 44 -2.99 8.09 -4.75
CA GLY A 44 -2.51 8.07 -6.13
C GLY A 44 -2.04 6.68 -6.50
N ARG A 45 -2.04 6.41 -7.79
CA ARG A 45 -1.71 5.09 -8.26
C ARG A 45 -1.15 5.18 -9.67
N LEU A 46 -0.07 4.46 -9.92
CA LEU A 46 0.52 4.38 -11.24
C LEU A 46 0.80 2.92 -11.56
N GLY A 47 0.24 2.46 -12.66
CA GLY A 47 0.49 1.09 -13.11
C GLY A 47 1.22 1.11 -14.43
N LEU A 48 2.21 0.27 -14.55
CA LEU A 48 3.03 0.21 -15.76
C LEU A 48 3.21 -1.24 -16.16
N PRO A 49 2.38 -1.72 -17.10
CA PRO A 49 2.61 -3.07 -17.63
C PRO A 49 3.85 -3.09 -18.49
N TYR A 50 4.72 -4.03 -18.22
CA TYR A 50 5.96 -4.15 -18.99
C TYR A 50 5.93 -5.48 -19.72
N ARG A 51 5.43 -5.42 -20.93
CA ARG A 51 5.11 -6.64 -21.69
C ARG A 51 6.35 -7.42 -22.09
N ASP A 52 7.47 -6.71 -22.30
CA ASP A 52 8.70 -7.37 -22.70
C ASP A 52 9.15 -8.41 -21.70
N ARG A 53 8.78 -8.24 -20.44
CA ARG A 53 9.15 -9.18 -19.39
C ARG A 53 7.95 -9.83 -18.75
N SER A 54 6.75 -9.57 -19.27
CA SER A 54 5.49 -10.16 -18.75
C SER A 54 5.26 -9.84 -17.29
N ILE A 55 5.65 -8.65 -16.87
CA ILE A 55 5.44 -8.22 -15.48
C ILE A 55 4.68 -6.91 -15.48
N SER A 56 4.18 -6.54 -14.32
CA SER A 56 3.58 -5.23 -14.11
C SER A 56 4.25 -4.58 -12.91
N LEU A 57 4.47 -3.29 -13.03
CA LEU A 57 5.06 -2.49 -11.96
C LEU A 57 4.01 -1.49 -11.50
N ILE A 58 3.74 -1.46 -10.21
CA ILE A 58 2.68 -0.61 -9.69
C ILE A 58 3.23 0.19 -8.51
N SER A 59 2.93 1.48 -8.51
CA SER A 59 3.25 2.37 -7.40
C SER A 59 1.96 2.89 -6.81
N ILE A 60 1.84 2.80 -5.50
CA ILE A 60 0.66 3.29 -4.79
C ILE A 60 1.10 4.32 -3.77
N ALA A 61 0.53 5.52 -3.87
CA ALA A 61 0.73 6.53 -2.83
C ALA A 61 -0.42 6.41 -1.86
N ILE A 62 -0.11 6.34 -0.57
CA ILE A 62 -1.12 6.03 0.43
C ILE A 62 -0.93 6.92 1.65
N ASP A 63 -2.05 7.38 2.20
CA ASP A 63 -2.08 8.18 3.41
C ASP A 63 -3.12 7.57 4.32
N GLY A 64 -2.67 6.93 5.39
CA GLY A 64 -3.59 6.25 6.26
C GLY A 64 -2.93 5.76 7.52
N PRO A 65 -3.69 5.04 8.35
CA PRO A 65 -3.12 4.49 9.57
C PRO A 65 -1.98 3.52 9.25
N ALA A 66 -0.95 3.55 10.07
CA ALA A 66 0.18 2.66 9.87
C ALA A 66 -0.25 1.21 9.81
N ASP A 67 -1.23 0.85 10.62
CA ASP A 67 -1.74 -0.52 10.63
C ASP A 67 -2.32 -0.91 9.28
N ALA A 68 -3.06 0.01 8.66
CA ALA A 68 -3.68 -0.27 7.38
C ALA A 68 -2.63 -0.44 6.29
N ILE A 69 -1.61 0.40 6.31
CA ILE A 69 -0.55 0.32 5.31
C ILE A 69 0.19 -1.01 5.44
N SER A 70 0.49 -1.37 6.68
CA SER A 70 1.19 -2.63 6.94
C SER A 70 0.35 -3.82 6.54
N ALA A 71 -0.94 -3.78 6.84
CA ALA A 71 -1.85 -4.87 6.48
C ALA A 71 -1.96 -5.01 4.97
N LEU A 72 -2.07 -3.88 4.27
CA LEU A 72 -2.16 -3.90 2.82
C LEU A 72 -0.90 -4.50 2.21
N SER A 73 0.26 -4.04 2.67
CA SER A 73 1.53 -4.55 2.17
C SER A 73 1.63 -6.06 2.40
N GLY A 74 1.20 -6.52 3.58
CA GLY A 74 1.24 -7.94 3.89
C GLY A 74 0.32 -8.76 3.03
N LYS A 75 -0.90 -8.26 2.80
CA LYS A 75 -1.86 -8.97 1.96
C LYS A 75 -1.37 -9.07 0.52
N LEU A 76 -0.81 -7.99 0.02
CA LEU A 76 -0.28 -8.01 -1.35
C LEU A 76 0.85 -9.01 -1.48
N GLY A 77 1.73 -9.05 -0.48
CA GLY A 77 2.86 -9.97 -0.53
C GLY A 77 2.47 -11.42 -0.43
N GLN A 78 1.25 -11.73 0.01
CA GLN A 78 0.78 -13.10 0.08
C GLN A 78 0.23 -13.61 -1.24
N ILE A 79 0.01 -12.74 -2.20
CA ILE A 79 -0.47 -13.15 -3.51
C ILE A 79 0.70 -13.77 -4.27
N PRO A 80 0.54 -15.00 -4.77
CA PRO A 80 1.65 -15.63 -5.51
C PRO A 80 2.09 -14.75 -6.69
N GLY A 81 3.40 -14.59 -6.83
CA GLY A 81 3.94 -13.79 -7.91
C GLY A 81 3.88 -12.30 -7.68
N VAL A 82 3.51 -11.86 -6.49
CA VAL A 82 3.43 -10.44 -6.17
C VAL A 82 4.40 -10.12 -5.04
N SER A 83 5.20 -9.09 -5.24
CA SER A 83 6.08 -8.56 -4.21
C SER A 83 5.65 -7.13 -3.90
N ALA A 84 5.66 -6.77 -2.62
CA ALA A 84 5.26 -5.43 -2.23
C ALA A 84 6.16 -4.94 -1.12
N LYS A 85 6.52 -3.68 -1.20
CA LYS A 85 7.38 -3.07 -0.20
C LYS A 85 6.97 -1.63 -0.01
N ALA A 86 6.92 -1.21 1.25
CA ALA A 86 6.50 0.14 1.59
C ALA A 86 7.70 0.99 1.98
N VAL A 87 7.68 2.23 1.52
CA VAL A 87 8.67 3.23 1.91
C VAL A 87 7.89 4.37 2.54
N TYR A 88 8.16 4.63 3.80
CA TYR A 88 7.40 5.62 4.56
C TYR A 88 8.07 6.97 4.49
N ALA A 89 7.25 7.99 4.34
CA ALA A 89 7.73 9.36 4.40
C ALA A 89 8.10 9.70 5.84
N LYS A 90 9.14 10.51 5.97
CA LYS A 90 9.55 11.02 7.27
C LYS A 90 9.06 12.47 7.36
N LEU A 91 7.92 12.64 8.01
CA LEU A 91 7.33 13.96 8.12
C LEU A 91 7.81 14.63 9.39
N PRO A 92 7.94 15.96 9.37
CA PRO A 92 8.27 16.65 10.60
C PRO A 92 7.18 16.44 11.64
N GLU A 93 7.57 16.45 12.90
CA GLU A 93 6.62 16.18 13.97
C GLU A 93 5.50 17.18 14.02
N ASP A 94 5.80 18.42 13.72
CA ASP A 94 4.78 19.44 13.79
C ASP A 94 4.14 19.73 12.47
N ALA A 95 4.30 18.89 11.51
CA ALA A 95 3.68 19.10 10.22
C ALA A 95 2.19 18.75 10.28
#